data_b490f7c58814def17269a60bccf16fcd
#
_entry.id   b490f7c58814def17269a60bccf16fcd
#
_cell.length_a   1.000
_cell.length_b   1.000
_cell.length_c   1.000
_cell.angle_alpha   90.00
_cell.angle_beta   90.00
_cell.angle_gamma   90.00
#
_symmetry.space_group_name_H-M   'P 1'
#
loop_
_entity.id
_entity.type
_entity.pdbx_description
1 polymer ?
#
loop_
_entity_poly.entity_id
_entity_poly.type
_entity_poly.pdbx_seq_one_letter_code
_entity_poly.pdbx_strand_id
1 'polypeptide(L)'
;MRLRFRSRYEAMRPGLDERERRLLAAAEARTAGYGGVSAVARATGIARRLMITADGGGSNGSRVRLWKMQLQKLADATGLTLVVCHYPPGTSKWNKIEHRLFCHITQNWRGRPLTSRTAMVELIAATTTKTGLKVRCELDTKTYVKGIKVSDAEMATLNIKGDVFHPEWNYTISPRSPKAIT
;
A
#
# COMPACT_ATOMS: atom_id res chain seq x y z
N MET A 1 10.46 -15.88 19.85
CA MET A 1 9.67 -16.07 18.62
C MET A 1 10.51 -15.92 17.34
N ARG A 2 11.32 -14.88 17.16
CA ARG A 2 12.13 -14.62 15.95
C ARG A 2 13.12 -15.71 15.55
N LEU A 3 13.86 -16.28 16.50
CA LEU A 3 14.86 -17.33 16.26
C LEU A 3 14.23 -18.66 15.77
N ARG A 4 13.07 -19.05 16.29
CA ARG A 4 12.38 -20.29 15.92
C ARG A 4 11.84 -20.26 14.48
N PHE A 5 11.40 -19.09 13.98
CA PHE A 5 10.90 -18.99 12.60
C PHE A 5 12.06 -19.04 11.61
N ARG A 6 13.15 -18.34 11.86
CA ARG A 6 14.34 -18.35 10.99
C ARG A 6 14.87 -19.77 10.80
N SER A 7 15.05 -20.51 11.88
CA SER A 7 15.54 -21.90 11.81
C SER A 7 14.61 -22.80 11.02
N ARG A 8 13.29 -22.70 11.21
CA ARG A 8 12.31 -23.46 10.42
C ARG A 8 12.34 -23.08 8.95
N TYR A 9 12.41 -21.80 8.65
CA TYR A 9 12.46 -21.32 7.28
C TYR A 9 13.72 -21.79 6.55
N GLU A 10 14.89 -21.70 7.19
CA GLU A 10 16.15 -22.17 6.59
C GLU A 10 16.12 -23.67 6.33
N ALA A 11 15.53 -24.46 7.22
CA ALA A 11 15.36 -25.90 7.03
C ALA A 11 14.43 -26.27 5.87
N MET A 12 13.37 -25.48 5.65
CA MET A 12 12.38 -25.74 4.59
C MET A 12 12.77 -25.12 3.23
N ARG A 13 13.57 -24.07 3.25
CA ARG A 13 13.94 -23.28 2.06
C ARG A 13 14.43 -24.08 0.86
N PRO A 14 15.25 -25.12 0.99
CA PRO A 14 15.72 -25.89 -0.16
C PRO A 14 14.61 -26.63 -0.93
N GLY A 15 13.53 -27.01 -0.23
CA GLY A 15 12.39 -27.72 -0.83
C GLY A 15 11.25 -26.81 -1.33
N LEU A 16 11.37 -25.49 -1.17
CA LEU A 16 10.31 -24.55 -1.54
C LEU A 16 10.69 -23.76 -2.79
N ASP A 17 9.74 -23.62 -3.72
CA ASP A 17 9.85 -22.66 -4.82
C ASP A 17 9.66 -21.20 -4.34
N GLU A 18 9.86 -20.22 -5.24
CA GLU A 18 9.74 -18.80 -4.89
C GLU A 18 8.32 -18.43 -4.43
N ARG A 19 7.28 -19.00 -5.03
CA ARG A 19 5.89 -18.77 -4.67
C ARG A 19 5.59 -19.31 -3.27
N GLU A 20 6.02 -20.53 -3.00
CA GLU A 20 5.84 -21.19 -1.72
C GLU A 20 6.59 -20.47 -0.59
N ARG A 21 7.80 -20.00 -0.84
CA ARG A 21 8.55 -19.15 0.11
C ARG A 21 7.78 -17.88 0.47
N ARG A 22 7.19 -17.20 -0.53
CA ARG A 22 6.38 -16.00 -0.29
C ARG A 22 5.09 -16.31 0.46
N LEU A 23 4.42 -17.41 0.15
CA LEU A 23 3.21 -17.84 0.85
C LEU A 23 3.49 -18.18 2.32
N LEU A 24 4.56 -18.91 2.59
CA LEU A 24 5.00 -19.22 3.95
C LEU A 24 5.33 -17.96 4.73
N ALA A 25 6.10 -17.04 4.14
CA ALA A 25 6.44 -15.76 4.75
C ALA A 25 5.20 -14.90 5.04
N ALA A 26 4.22 -14.87 4.12
CA ALA A 26 2.97 -14.14 4.31
C ALA A 26 2.10 -14.74 5.43
N ALA A 27 2.05 -16.06 5.54
CA ALA A 27 1.32 -16.76 6.59
C ALA A 27 1.92 -16.45 7.98
N GLU A 28 3.23 -16.54 8.10
CA GLU A 28 3.94 -16.23 9.35
C GLU A 28 3.83 -14.74 9.72
N ALA A 29 3.87 -13.85 8.74
CA ALA A 29 3.70 -12.42 8.97
C ALA A 29 2.31 -12.09 9.53
N ARG A 30 1.26 -12.77 9.06
CA ARG A 30 -0.11 -12.62 9.60
C ARG A 30 -0.21 -13.14 11.04
N THR A 31 0.36 -14.29 11.30
CA THR A 31 0.39 -14.90 12.65
C THR A 31 1.15 -14.03 13.64
N ALA A 32 2.22 -13.36 13.20
CA ALA A 32 3.03 -12.49 14.05
C ALA A 32 2.35 -11.13 14.36
N GLY A 33 1.25 -10.80 13.71
CA GLY A 33 0.51 -9.56 13.94
C GLY A 33 1.26 -8.30 13.54
N TYR A 34 1.08 -7.20 14.28
CA TYR A 34 1.71 -5.91 14.00
C TYR A 34 3.25 -6.04 13.92
N GLY A 35 3.84 -5.55 12.83
CA GLY A 35 5.27 -5.66 12.58
C GLY A 35 5.72 -7.04 12.07
N GLY A 36 4.81 -8.00 11.92
CA GLY A 36 5.10 -9.37 11.45
C GLY A 36 5.77 -9.41 10.08
N VAL A 37 5.31 -8.58 9.14
CA VAL A 37 5.93 -8.46 7.80
C VAL A 37 7.41 -8.10 7.91
N SER A 38 7.76 -7.09 8.71
CA SER A 38 9.14 -6.67 8.92
C SER A 38 9.99 -7.72 9.63
N ALA A 39 9.41 -8.43 10.59
CA ALA A 39 10.10 -9.48 11.32
C ALA A 39 10.42 -10.67 10.42
N VAL A 40 9.46 -11.11 9.62
CA VAL A 40 9.59 -12.23 8.69
C VAL A 40 10.56 -11.90 7.56
N ALA A 41 10.46 -10.72 6.96
CA ALA A 41 11.36 -10.29 5.91
C ALA A 41 12.82 -10.22 6.39
N ARG A 42 13.08 -9.74 7.62
CA ARG A 42 14.43 -9.79 8.22
C ARG A 42 14.93 -11.22 8.45
N ALA A 43 14.03 -12.13 8.79
CA ALA A 43 14.39 -13.52 9.06
C ALA A 43 14.65 -14.33 7.79
N THR A 44 13.97 -14.01 6.69
CA THR A 44 13.97 -14.80 5.46
C THR A 44 14.79 -14.20 4.33
N GLY A 45 15.17 -12.92 4.42
CA GLY A 45 15.80 -12.19 3.32
C GLY A 45 14.88 -11.93 2.11
N ILE A 46 13.59 -12.26 2.21
CA ILE A 46 12.61 -11.96 1.17
C ILE A 46 12.49 -10.44 1.01
N ALA A 47 12.56 -9.97 -0.24
CA ALA A 47 12.55 -8.56 -0.55
C ALA A 47 11.32 -7.84 0.01
N ARG A 48 11.55 -6.75 0.74
CA ARG A 48 10.52 -5.92 1.38
C ARG A 48 10.09 -4.79 0.46
N ARG A 49 9.63 -5.10 -0.73
CA ARG A 49 9.21 -4.08 -1.69
C ARG A 49 7.70 -4.16 -1.91
N LEU A 50 7.03 -3.02 -1.80
CA LEU A 50 5.63 -2.85 -2.17
C LEU A 50 5.55 -1.87 -3.34
N MET A 51 4.98 -2.29 -4.45
CA MET A 51 4.68 -1.42 -5.57
C MET A 51 3.28 -0.83 -5.40
N ILE A 52 3.19 0.49 -5.51
CA ILE A 52 1.95 1.27 -5.47
C ILE A 52 1.78 1.91 -6.85
N THR A 53 0.72 1.55 -7.55
CA THR A 53 0.29 2.28 -8.74
C THR A 53 -0.82 3.25 -8.36
N ALA A 54 -0.72 4.51 -8.77
CA ALA A 54 -1.67 5.55 -8.39
C ALA A 54 -1.94 6.48 -9.58
N ASP A 55 -3.10 7.12 -9.56
CA ASP A 55 -3.41 8.16 -10.52
C ASP A 55 -2.60 9.42 -10.25
N GLY A 56 -2.42 10.25 -11.27
CA GLY A 56 -1.62 11.47 -11.16
C GLY A 56 -2.29 12.62 -10.40
N GLY A 57 -3.57 12.50 -10.07
CA GLY A 57 -4.39 13.54 -9.43
C GLY A 57 -4.86 13.20 -8.03
N GLY A 58 -5.61 14.14 -7.42
CA GLY A 58 -6.19 13.96 -6.10
C GLY A 58 -5.19 14.02 -4.95
N SER A 59 -5.58 13.50 -3.78
CA SER A 59 -4.80 13.55 -2.54
C SER A 59 -3.54 12.67 -2.55
N ASN A 60 -3.50 11.69 -3.44
CA ASN A 60 -2.36 10.80 -3.67
C ASN A 60 -1.56 11.13 -4.94
N GLY A 61 -1.78 12.30 -5.51
CA GLY A 61 -1.08 12.75 -6.72
C GLY A 61 0.43 12.91 -6.53
N SER A 62 1.18 12.80 -7.62
CA SER A 62 2.66 12.81 -7.62
C SER A 62 3.28 14.09 -7.05
N ARG A 63 2.56 15.22 -7.14
CA ARG A 63 3.00 16.53 -6.61
C ARG A 63 2.64 16.78 -5.15
N VAL A 64 1.82 15.89 -4.54
CA VAL A 64 1.32 16.09 -3.17
C VAL A 64 2.40 15.75 -2.16
N ARG A 65 2.96 16.77 -1.50
CA ARG A 65 4.01 16.62 -0.49
C ARG A 65 3.56 15.77 0.70
N LEU A 66 2.33 16.00 1.19
CA LEU A 66 1.77 15.26 2.31
C LEU A 66 1.66 13.75 2.00
N TRP A 67 1.31 13.38 0.78
CA TRP A 67 1.31 12.00 0.33
C TRP A 67 2.70 11.35 0.52
N LYS A 68 3.75 12.00 0.03
CA LYS A 68 5.14 11.51 0.17
C LYS A 68 5.56 11.39 1.63
N MET A 69 5.18 12.35 2.48
CA MET A 69 5.42 12.29 3.93
C MET A 69 4.73 11.10 4.59
N GLN A 70 3.48 10.82 4.24
CA GLN A 70 2.74 9.68 4.81
C GLN A 70 3.32 8.34 4.32
N LEU A 71 3.76 8.27 3.08
CA LEU A 71 4.47 7.09 2.57
C LEU A 71 5.81 6.86 3.29
N GLN A 72 6.55 7.92 3.63
CA GLN A 72 7.76 7.77 4.44
C GLN A 72 7.44 7.21 5.83
N LYS A 73 6.39 7.71 6.49
CA LYS A 73 5.93 7.15 7.78
C LYS A 73 5.55 5.68 7.65
N LEU A 74 4.85 5.31 6.59
CA LEU A 74 4.51 3.91 6.31
C LEU A 74 5.77 3.06 6.10
N ALA A 75 6.72 3.53 5.31
CA ALA A 75 7.99 2.84 5.08
C ALA A 75 8.76 2.62 6.39
N ASP A 76 8.86 3.66 7.22
CA ASP A 76 9.55 3.58 8.51
C ASP A 76 8.86 2.60 9.47
N ALA A 77 7.53 2.67 9.58
CA ALA A 77 6.74 1.81 10.47
C ALA A 77 6.78 0.33 10.05
N THR A 78 6.74 0.06 8.73
CA THR A 78 6.66 -1.32 8.21
C THR A 78 8.03 -1.90 7.84
N GLY A 79 9.03 -1.05 7.61
CA GLY A 79 10.32 -1.42 7.05
C GLY A 79 10.24 -1.82 5.57
N LEU A 80 9.16 -1.47 4.87
CA LEU A 80 8.99 -1.73 3.44
C LEU A 80 9.65 -0.64 2.60
N THR A 81 10.28 -1.03 1.51
CA THR A 81 10.63 -0.13 0.42
C THR A 81 9.41 0.04 -0.48
N LEU A 82 8.92 1.27 -0.62
CA LEU A 82 7.73 1.59 -1.41
C LEU A 82 8.17 2.10 -2.78
N VAL A 83 7.80 1.39 -3.83
CA VAL A 83 8.00 1.82 -5.23
C VAL A 83 6.68 2.40 -5.72
N VAL A 84 6.65 3.69 -6.01
CA VAL A 84 5.45 4.40 -6.43
C VAL A 84 5.55 4.76 -7.90
N CYS A 85 4.52 4.38 -8.64
CA CYS A 85 4.39 4.66 -10.07
C CYS A 85 3.05 5.34 -10.32
N HIS A 86 3.08 6.61 -10.71
CA HIS A 86 1.89 7.33 -11.09
C HIS A 86 1.60 7.16 -12.57
N TYR A 87 0.34 6.97 -12.89
CA TYR A 87 -0.12 7.01 -14.27
C TYR A 87 -0.06 8.45 -14.80
N PRO A 88 0.25 8.64 -16.08
CA PRO A 88 0.17 9.95 -16.73
C PRO A 88 -1.23 10.56 -16.58
N PRO A 89 -1.37 11.88 -16.57
CA PRO A 89 -2.66 12.56 -16.57
C PRO A 89 -3.57 12.06 -17.69
N GLY A 90 -4.86 11.84 -17.39
CA GLY A 90 -5.85 11.37 -18.36
C GLY A 90 -5.82 9.87 -18.67
N THR A 91 -4.98 9.09 -18.01
CA THR A 91 -4.83 7.65 -18.24
C THR A 91 -5.31 6.77 -17.08
N SER A 92 -6.15 7.29 -16.18
CA SER A 92 -6.71 6.54 -15.04
C SER A 92 -7.36 5.21 -15.46
N LYS A 93 -7.94 5.15 -16.67
CA LYS A 93 -8.47 3.92 -17.27
C LYS A 93 -7.45 2.77 -17.40
N TRP A 94 -6.15 3.06 -17.33
CA TRP A 94 -5.10 2.03 -17.37
C TRP A 94 -4.86 1.42 -15.99
N ASN A 95 -5.35 2.08 -14.93
CA ASN A 95 -5.24 1.55 -13.59
C ASN A 95 -6.12 0.30 -13.46
N LYS A 96 -5.52 -0.83 -13.13
CA LYS A 96 -6.23 -2.11 -13.04
C LYS A 96 -7.38 -2.11 -12.05
N ILE A 97 -7.34 -1.25 -11.02
CA ILE A 97 -8.40 -1.15 -10.03
C ILE A 97 -9.73 -0.67 -10.65
N GLU A 98 -9.67 0.16 -11.69
CA GLU A 98 -10.84 0.64 -12.42
C GLU A 98 -11.64 -0.54 -13.00
N HIS A 99 -10.95 -1.54 -13.55
CA HIS A 99 -11.55 -2.69 -14.20
C HIS A 99 -11.84 -3.86 -13.26
N ARG A 100 -11.20 -3.90 -12.09
CA ARG A 100 -11.33 -5.01 -11.14
C ARG A 100 -12.24 -4.74 -9.96
N LEU A 101 -12.48 -3.48 -9.66
CA LEU A 101 -13.31 -3.07 -8.53
C LEU A 101 -14.26 -1.93 -8.89
N PHE A 102 -13.74 -0.78 -9.34
CA PHE A 102 -14.56 0.42 -9.47
C PHE A 102 -15.64 0.29 -10.55
N CYS A 103 -15.38 -0.41 -11.65
CA CYS A 103 -16.41 -0.69 -12.65
C CYS A 103 -17.60 -1.47 -12.05
N HIS A 104 -17.34 -2.45 -11.17
CA HIS A 104 -18.39 -3.23 -10.52
C HIS A 104 -19.16 -2.41 -9.49
N ILE A 105 -18.49 -1.54 -8.75
CA ILE A 105 -19.16 -0.58 -7.85
C ILE A 105 -20.06 0.35 -8.67
N THR A 106 -19.54 0.91 -9.76
CA THR A 106 -20.29 1.79 -10.66
C THR A 106 -21.53 1.09 -11.25
N GLN A 107 -21.41 -0.15 -11.66
CA GLN A 107 -22.54 -0.95 -12.13
C GLN A 107 -23.57 -1.19 -11.04
N ASN A 108 -23.14 -1.48 -9.81
CA ASN A 108 -24.04 -1.79 -8.70
C ASN A 108 -24.89 -0.59 -8.24
N TRP A 109 -24.33 0.62 -8.26
CA TRP A 109 -25.07 1.82 -7.86
C TRP A 109 -25.68 2.62 -9.01
N ARG A 110 -25.51 2.17 -10.27
CA ARG A 110 -26.04 2.84 -11.45
C ARG A 110 -27.56 3.01 -11.35
N GLY A 111 -28.04 4.25 -11.54
CA GLY A 111 -29.45 4.59 -11.44
C GLY A 111 -30.02 4.60 -10.03
N ARG A 112 -29.23 4.42 -8.99
CA ARG A 112 -29.64 4.53 -7.59
C ARG A 112 -29.25 5.89 -7.03
N PRO A 113 -30.16 6.63 -6.37
CA PRO A 113 -29.84 7.90 -5.76
C PRO A 113 -28.89 7.70 -4.56
N LEU A 114 -27.78 8.42 -4.57
CA LEU A 114 -26.78 8.39 -3.49
C LEU A 114 -27.12 9.46 -2.43
N THR A 115 -28.21 9.26 -1.71
CA THR A 115 -28.81 10.26 -0.81
C THR A 115 -28.08 10.44 0.52
N SER A 116 -27.30 9.45 0.94
CA SER A 116 -26.55 9.51 2.20
C SER A 116 -25.22 8.76 2.12
N ARG A 117 -24.30 9.08 3.05
CA ARG A 117 -23.02 8.33 3.17
C ARG A 117 -23.28 6.85 3.50
N THR A 118 -24.28 6.56 4.33
CA THR A 118 -24.67 5.19 4.68
C THR A 118 -25.14 4.43 3.45
N ALA A 119 -26.02 5.01 2.63
CA ALA A 119 -26.46 4.39 1.38
C ALA A 119 -25.29 4.10 0.42
N MET A 120 -24.33 5.03 0.32
CA MET A 120 -23.11 4.82 -0.49
C MET A 120 -22.28 3.65 0.03
N VAL A 121 -22.03 3.57 1.34
CA VAL A 121 -21.27 2.50 1.97
C VAL A 121 -21.94 1.14 1.76
N GLU A 122 -23.24 1.06 1.96
CA GLU A 122 -24.04 -0.15 1.75
C GLU A 122 -24.01 -0.62 0.29
N LEU A 123 -24.17 0.29 -0.66
CA LEU A 123 -24.10 -0.02 -2.08
C LEU A 123 -22.70 -0.50 -2.51
N ILE A 124 -21.64 0.11 -1.98
CA ILE A 124 -20.27 -0.35 -2.23
C ILE A 124 -20.05 -1.74 -1.63
N ALA A 125 -20.45 -1.95 -0.38
CA ALA A 125 -20.31 -3.24 0.31
C ALA A 125 -21.11 -4.38 -0.34
N ALA A 126 -22.27 -4.06 -0.92
CA ALA A 126 -23.12 -5.01 -1.65
C ALA A 126 -22.58 -5.38 -3.03
N THR A 127 -21.46 -4.80 -3.47
CA THR A 127 -20.89 -5.08 -4.78
C THR A 127 -20.34 -6.50 -4.84
N THR A 128 -20.78 -7.26 -5.83
CA THR A 128 -20.33 -8.63 -6.08
C THR A 128 -20.19 -8.89 -7.58
N THR A 129 -19.57 -10.03 -7.94
CA THR A 129 -19.45 -10.50 -9.32
C THR A 129 -19.76 -11.98 -9.40
N LYS A 130 -20.04 -12.47 -10.62
CA LYS A 130 -20.24 -13.91 -10.86
C LYS A 130 -19.01 -14.75 -10.45
N THR A 131 -17.83 -14.15 -10.44
CA THR A 131 -16.56 -14.80 -10.04
C THR A 131 -16.27 -14.73 -8.55
N GLY A 132 -17.23 -14.21 -7.73
CA GLY A 132 -17.16 -14.25 -6.28
C GLY A 132 -16.39 -13.08 -5.63
N LEU A 133 -16.30 -11.91 -6.30
CA LEU A 133 -15.77 -10.70 -5.65
C LEU A 133 -16.60 -10.38 -4.40
N LYS A 134 -15.94 -10.18 -3.28
CA LYS A 134 -16.53 -9.68 -2.04
C LYS A 134 -15.89 -8.34 -1.71
N VAL A 135 -16.72 -7.32 -1.52
CA VAL A 135 -16.26 -5.97 -1.16
C VAL A 135 -16.64 -5.69 0.29
N ARG A 136 -15.68 -5.18 1.05
CA ARG A 136 -15.91 -4.64 2.39
C ARG A 136 -15.77 -3.13 2.32
N CYS A 137 -16.75 -2.42 2.82
CA CYS A 137 -16.78 -0.97 2.90
C CYS A 137 -17.31 -0.54 4.26
N GLU A 138 -16.63 0.37 4.91
CA GLU A 138 -17.00 0.91 6.21
C GLU A 138 -16.85 2.43 6.19
N LEU A 139 -17.75 3.13 6.90
CA LEU A 139 -17.66 4.58 7.06
C LEU A 139 -16.59 4.91 8.10
N ASP A 140 -15.55 5.62 7.70
CA ASP A 140 -14.60 6.19 8.65
C ASP A 140 -15.19 7.49 9.23
N THR A 141 -15.50 7.46 10.52
CA THR A 141 -16.09 8.59 11.27
C THR A 141 -15.02 9.50 11.90
N LYS A 142 -13.73 9.19 11.72
CA LYS A 142 -12.64 10.00 12.27
C LYS A 142 -12.61 11.37 11.61
N THR A 143 -12.19 12.36 12.37
CA THR A 143 -11.91 13.70 11.87
C THR A 143 -10.45 13.80 11.44
N TYR A 144 -10.22 14.30 10.24
CA TYR A 144 -8.88 14.51 9.70
C TYR A 144 -8.59 16.00 9.54
N VAL A 145 -7.42 16.44 9.98
CA VAL A 145 -6.96 17.80 9.80
C VAL A 145 -6.75 18.08 8.31
N LYS A 146 -7.36 19.15 7.81
CA LYS A 146 -7.23 19.60 6.42
C LYS A 146 -6.15 20.67 6.30
N GLY A 147 -5.62 20.86 5.09
CA GLY A 147 -4.71 21.96 4.78
C GLY A 147 -3.31 21.83 5.40
N ILE A 148 -2.89 20.62 5.76
CA ILE A 148 -1.54 20.38 6.27
C ILE A 148 -0.53 20.79 5.20
N LYS A 149 0.30 21.79 5.51
CA LYS A 149 1.41 22.23 4.68
C LYS A 149 2.67 21.46 5.06
N VAL A 150 3.43 21.05 4.07
CA VAL A 150 4.74 20.40 4.24
C VAL A 150 5.82 21.31 3.69
N SER A 151 6.75 21.71 4.55
CA SER A 151 7.86 22.62 4.21
C SER A 151 8.94 21.91 3.39
N ASP A 152 9.84 22.69 2.80
CA ASP A 152 11.00 22.15 2.08
C ASP A 152 11.95 21.41 3.03
N ALA A 153 12.11 21.92 4.25
CA ALA A 153 12.91 21.26 5.29
C ALA A 153 12.36 19.87 5.63
N GLU A 154 11.04 19.72 5.77
CA GLU A 154 10.43 18.40 5.98
C GLU A 154 10.59 17.48 4.77
N MET A 155 10.42 18.01 3.54
CA MET A 155 10.66 17.23 2.31
C MET A 155 12.09 16.73 2.21
N ALA A 156 13.08 17.53 2.61
CA ALA A 156 14.49 17.14 2.61
C ALA A 156 14.80 15.98 3.57
N THR A 157 13.93 15.69 4.56
CA THR A 157 14.09 14.56 5.47
C THR A 157 13.67 13.21 4.88
N LEU A 158 13.04 13.19 3.71
CA LEU A 158 12.54 11.96 3.10
C LEU A 158 13.69 11.15 2.48
N ASN A 159 13.65 9.84 2.68
CA ASN A 159 14.51 8.91 1.97
C ASN A 159 13.85 8.51 0.63
N ILE A 160 13.70 9.50 -0.24
CA ILE A 160 13.06 9.37 -1.55
C ILE A 160 14.09 9.45 -2.67
N LYS A 161 13.98 8.56 -3.63
CA LYS A 161 14.80 8.53 -4.84
C LYS A 161 13.88 8.47 -6.07
N GLY A 162 14.00 9.45 -6.96
CA GLY A 162 13.34 9.42 -8.28
C GLY A 162 13.90 8.30 -9.15
N ASP A 163 13.04 7.75 -9.99
CA ASP A 163 13.45 6.79 -11.03
C ASP A 163 14.17 7.53 -12.19
N VAL A 164 14.91 6.79 -13.02
CA VAL A 164 15.51 7.34 -14.24
C VAL A 164 14.44 7.77 -15.23
N PHE A 165 13.35 6.99 -15.31
CA PHE A 165 12.21 7.27 -16.19
C PHE A 165 11.14 8.06 -15.43
N HIS A 166 10.92 9.31 -15.82
CA HIS A 166 9.92 10.21 -15.23
C HIS A 166 9.98 10.26 -13.69
N PRO A 167 11.06 10.81 -13.11
CA PRO A 167 11.24 10.87 -11.65
C PRO A 167 10.15 11.67 -10.92
N GLU A 168 9.44 12.54 -11.62
CA GLU A 168 8.30 13.29 -11.10
C GLU A 168 7.06 12.42 -10.84
N TRP A 169 6.97 11.26 -11.51
CA TRP A 169 5.88 10.30 -11.39
C TRP A 169 6.33 8.97 -10.77
N ASN A 170 7.58 8.60 -10.96
CA ASN A 170 8.13 7.33 -10.50
C ASN A 170 9.22 7.56 -9.48
N TYR A 171 9.04 7.01 -8.29
CA TYR A 171 10.02 7.16 -7.22
C TYR A 171 9.96 6.01 -6.23
N THR A 172 11.04 5.85 -5.50
CA THR A 172 11.17 4.86 -4.42
C THR A 172 11.35 5.59 -3.10
N ILE A 173 10.59 5.17 -2.09
CA ILE A 173 10.76 5.62 -0.70
C ILE A 173 11.25 4.43 0.12
N SER A 174 12.40 4.58 0.73
CA SER A 174 13.00 3.57 1.60
C SER A 174 12.83 3.94 3.08
N PRO A 175 12.77 2.95 3.97
CA PRO A 175 12.79 3.23 5.39
C PRO A 175 14.04 4.03 5.75
N ARG A 176 13.90 4.99 6.64
CA ARG A 176 15.04 5.65 7.26
C ARG A 176 15.65 4.70 8.30
N SER A 177 16.95 4.68 8.42
CA SER A 177 17.59 3.96 9.52
C SER A 177 17.08 4.52 10.85
N PRO A 178 16.78 3.67 11.87
CA PRO A 178 16.51 4.19 13.20
C PRO A 178 17.68 5.10 13.59
N LYS A 179 17.38 6.34 13.97
CA LYS A 179 18.41 7.19 14.59
C LYS A 179 18.97 6.40 15.77
N ALA A 180 20.27 6.18 15.81
CA ALA A 180 20.92 5.69 17.00
C ALA A 180 20.51 6.63 18.14
N ILE A 181 19.86 6.09 19.16
CA ILE A 181 19.57 6.83 20.38
C ILE A 181 20.94 7.02 21.03
N THR A 182 21.48 8.21 20.87
CA THR A 182 22.66 8.70 21.66
C THR A 182 22.21 9.06 23.03
#